data_9e66a1274f676a1c93d4fc545a9f33d0
#
_entry.id   9e66a1274f676a1c93d4fc545a9f33d0
#
_cell.length_a   1.000
_cell.length_b   1.000
_cell.length_c   1.000
_cell.angle_alpha   90.00
_cell.angle_beta   90.00
_cell.angle_gamma   90.00
#
_symmetry.space_group_name_H-M   'P 1'
#
loop_
_entity.id
_entity.type
_entity.pdbx_description
1 polymer ?
#
loop_
_entity_poly.entity_id
_entity_poly.type
_entity_poly.pdbx_seq_one_letter_code
_entity_poly.pdbx_strand_id
1 'polypeptide(L)'
;MDKIKFLMSDTGAEITAACREALEQKGVEVTVVEKDGLKVLQKMLAVRPQVVLLDAFMPGLDALAVKQKYNAAGERHTSFFVTGAFQSEEMVQELLDEGFAYYFVKPFDEMVLANRVLKVAAGQEKRILHTSVDSDELTVTEILHQIGVPAHIKGYQFLRDAILLTMNEPEYINAVTKRLY
;
A
#
# COMPACT_ATOMS: atom_id res chain seq x y z
N MET A 1 22.49 -5.80 -15.91
CA MET A 1 21.38 -5.81 -14.92
C MET A 1 20.13 -5.36 -15.66
N ASP A 2 19.08 -6.18 -15.64
CA ASP A 2 17.81 -5.81 -16.22
C ASP A 2 17.23 -4.62 -15.45
N LYS A 3 16.76 -3.61 -16.18
CA LYS A 3 16.12 -2.43 -15.57
C LYS A 3 14.82 -2.85 -14.91
N ILE A 4 14.50 -2.26 -13.76
CA ILE A 4 13.19 -2.44 -13.11
C ILE A 4 12.14 -1.85 -14.05
N LYS A 5 11.14 -2.65 -14.42
CA LYS A 5 9.99 -2.21 -15.21
C LYS A 5 8.85 -1.81 -14.29
N PHE A 6 8.47 -0.56 -14.39
CA PHE A 6 7.34 0.02 -13.67
C PHE A 6 6.27 0.47 -14.64
N LEU A 7 5.01 0.15 -14.32
CA LEU A 7 3.86 0.62 -15.11
C LEU A 7 2.93 1.41 -14.22
N MET A 8 2.41 2.52 -14.70
CA MET A 8 1.38 3.28 -14.00
C MET A 8 0.22 3.65 -14.92
N SER A 9 -1.00 3.63 -14.35
CA SER A 9 -2.13 4.32 -14.97
C SER A 9 -1.94 5.83 -14.86
N ASP A 10 -2.37 6.58 -15.85
CA ASP A 10 -2.35 8.04 -15.77
C ASP A 10 -3.21 8.50 -14.59
N THR A 11 -2.61 9.27 -13.71
CA THR A 11 -3.24 9.73 -12.46
C THR A 11 -3.36 11.26 -12.39
N GLY A 12 -3.20 11.92 -13.53
CA GLY A 12 -3.14 13.36 -13.72
C GLY A 12 -1.78 13.81 -14.22
N ALA A 13 -1.76 14.72 -15.20
CA ALA A 13 -0.57 15.06 -15.97
C ALA A 13 0.63 15.47 -15.09
N GLU A 14 0.39 16.28 -14.06
CA GLU A 14 1.43 16.79 -13.15
C GLU A 14 2.03 15.67 -12.29
N ILE A 15 1.19 14.86 -11.62
CA ILE A 15 1.64 13.76 -10.78
C ILE A 15 2.33 12.69 -11.64
N THR A 16 1.77 12.38 -12.79
CA THR A 16 2.33 11.38 -13.71
C THR A 16 3.71 11.79 -14.20
N ALA A 17 3.90 13.06 -14.57
CA ALA A 17 5.20 13.58 -15.00
C ALA A 17 6.24 13.55 -13.87
N ALA A 18 5.88 14.00 -12.68
CA ALA A 18 6.76 13.99 -11.50
C ALA A 18 7.18 12.56 -11.11
N CYS A 19 6.23 11.63 -11.07
CA CYS A 19 6.52 10.21 -10.77
C CYS A 19 7.44 9.59 -11.83
N ARG A 20 7.20 9.87 -13.11
CA ARG A 20 8.04 9.38 -14.20
C ARG A 20 9.47 9.89 -14.05
N GLU A 21 9.65 11.19 -13.87
CA GLU A 21 10.97 11.81 -13.71
C GLU A 21 11.72 11.22 -12.51
N ALA A 22 11.10 11.13 -11.34
CA ALA A 22 11.71 10.60 -10.14
C ALA A 22 12.15 9.14 -10.28
N LEU A 23 11.38 8.31 -10.99
CA LEU A 23 11.68 6.90 -11.24
C LEU A 23 12.78 6.73 -12.30
N GLU A 24 12.69 7.47 -13.41
CA GLU A 24 13.68 7.41 -14.51
C GLU A 24 15.07 7.87 -14.03
N GLN A 25 15.15 8.88 -13.16
CA GLN A 25 16.41 9.31 -12.51
C GLN A 25 17.05 8.19 -11.68
N LYS A 26 16.26 7.26 -11.17
CA LYS A 26 16.73 6.09 -10.43
C LYS A 26 16.97 4.84 -11.30
N GLY A 27 16.91 4.99 -12.62
CA GLY A 27 17.18 3.92 -13.58
C GLY A 27 16.00 2.96 -13.81
N VAL A 28 14.79 3.32 -13.40
CA VAL A 28 13.57 2.55 -13.61
C VAL A 28 13.01 2.82 -15.00
N GLU A 29 12.59 1.79 -15.72
CA GLU A 29 11.89 1.91 -16.99
C GLU A 29 10.39 2.13 -16.73
N VAL A 30 9.87 3.31 -17.08
CA VAL A 30 8.51 3.71 -16.76
C VAL A 30 7.60 3.62 -17.99
N THR A 31 6.50 2.88 -17.86
CA THR A 31 5.41 2.82 -18.84
C THR A 31 4.18 3.52 -18.26
N VAL A 32 3.67 4.53 -18.93
CA VAL A 32 2.41 5.19 -18.58
C VAL A 32 1.31 4.72 -19.51
N VAL A 33 0.14 4.41 -18.95
CA VAL A 33 -1.05 3.97 -19.68
C VAL A 33 -2.21 4.89 -19.33
N GLU A 34 -3.10 5.16 -20.26
CA GLU A 34 -4.34 5.89 -20.00
C GLU A 34 -5.09 5.27 -18.81
N LYS A 35 -5.85 6.10 -18.09
CA LYS A 35 -6.70 5.67 -16.99
C LYS A 35 -7.91 4.87 -17.50
N ASP A 36 -7.65 3.64 -17.94
CA ASP A 36 -8.63 2.67 -18.42
C ASP A 36 -8.16 1.27 -18.03
N GLY A 37 -8.95 0.56 -17.22
CA GLY A 37 -8.54 -0.71 -16.65
C GLY A 37 -8.31 -1.82 -17.66
N LEU A 38 -9.03 -1.84 -18.79
CA LEU A 38 -8.81 -2.83 -19.84
C LEU A 38 -7.49 -2.57 -20.58
N LYS A 39 -7.18 -1.32 -20.89
CA LYS A 39 -5.93 -0.93 -21.53
C LYS A 39 -4.74 -1.19 -20.61
N VAL A 40 -4.90 -0.89 -19.33
CA VAL A 40 -3.91 -1.17 -18.30
C VAL A 40 -3.62 -2.66 -18.21
N LEU A 41 -4.65 -3.51 -18.09
CA LEU A 41 -4.49 -4.97 -18.05
C LEU A 41 -3.78 -5.50 -19.30
N GLN A 42 -4.19 -5.06 -20.48
CA GLN A 42 -3.55 -5.45 -21.75
C GLN A 42 -2.08 -5.08 -21.79
N LYS A 43 -1.74 -3.86 -21.35
CA LYS A 43 -0.36 -3.39 -21.33
C LYS A 43 0.48 -4.11 -20.28
N MET A 44 -0.09 -4.43 -19.11
CA MET A 44 0.59 -5.21 -18.08
C MET A 44 0.96 -6.60 -18.56
N LEU A 45 0.05 -7.30 -19.26
CA LEU A 45 0.32 -8.62 -19.85
C LEU A 45 1.45 -8.59 -20.88
N ALA A 46 1.58 -7.49 -21.64
CA ALA A 46 2.62 -7.33 -22.64
C ALA A 46 3.99 -6.95 -22.02
N VAL A 47 4.02 -6.04 -21.04
CA VAL A 47 5.25 -5.48 -20.46
C VAL A 47 5.79 -6.35 -19.33
N ARG A 48 4.91 -7.04 -18.57
CA ARG A 48 5.22 -7.83 -17.37
C ARG A 48 6.05 -7.03 -16.36
N PRO A 49 5.50 -5.93 -15.82
CA PRO A 49 6.23 -5.06 -14.91
C PRO A 49 6.47 -5.74 -13.56
N GLN A 50 7.56 -5.38 -12.85
CA GLN A 50 7.81 -5.80 -11.50
C GLN A 50 6.93 -5.06 -10.48
N VAL A 51 6.62 -3.79 -10.75
CA VAL A 51 5.77 -2.98 -9.89
C VAL A 51 4.78 -2.19 -10.76
N VAL A 52 3.54 -2.08 -10.31
CA VAL A 52 2.52 -1.25 -10.93
C VAL A 52 1.92 -0.27 -9.92
N LEU A 53 1.55 0.93 -10.38
CA LEU A 53 0.72 1.89 -9.66
C LEU A 53 -0.58 2.10 -10.42
N LEU A 54 -1.70 1.70 -9.84
CA LEU A 54 -3.02 1.80 -10.43
C LEU A 54 -3.85 2.87 -9.71
N ASP A 55 -4.61 3.67 -10.45
CA ASP A 55 -5.68 4.44 -9.83
C ASP A 55 -6.78 3.47 -9.34
N ALA A 56 -7.27 3.67 -8.11
CA ALA A 56 -8.26 2.77 -7.50
C ALA A 56 -9.50 2.63 -8.37
N PHE A 57 -9.94 3.73 -8.97
CA PHE A 57 -11.13 3.80 -9.81
C PHE A 57 -10.78 4.15 -11.24
N MET A 58 -10.92 3.17 -12.13
CA MET A 58 -10.69 3.32 -13.56
C MET A 58 -11.93 2.87 -14.34
N PRO A 59 -12.24 3.50 -15.48
CA PRO A 59 -13.25 2.97 -16.39
C PRO A 59 -12.97 1.55 -16.82
N GLY A 60 -14.03 0.78 -17.02
CA GLY A 60 -13.95 -0.61 -17.49
C GLY A 60 -13.60 -1.61 -16.39
N LEU A 61 -12.43 -1.54 -15.82
CA LEU A 61 -11.98 -2.34 -14.68
C LEU A 61 -11.34 -1.42 -13.64
N ASP A 62 -11.72 -1.56 -12.39
CA ASP A 62 -11.01 -0.94 -11.27
C ASP A 62 -9.68 -1.65 -10.97
N ALA A 63 -8.89 -1.11 -10.03
CA ALA A 63 -7.59 -1.67 -9.69
C ALA A 63 -7.69 -3.12 -9.18
N LEU A 64 -8.74 -3.44 -8.43
CA LEU A 64 -8.99 -4.77 -7.87
C LEU A 64 -9.24 -5.78 -8.99
N ALA A 65 -10.17 -5.47 -9.90
CA ALA A 65 -10.49 -6.33 -11.03
C ALA A 65 -9.30 -6.53 -11.99
N VAL A 66 -8.49 -5.48 -12.22
CA VAL A 66 -7.25 -5.58 -12.99
C VAL A 66 -6.31 -6.60 -12.35
N LYS A 67 -6.07 -6.49 -11.03
CA LYS A 67 -5.18 -7.41 -10.31
C LYS A 67 -5.69 -8.85 -10.36
N GLN A 68 -6.98 -9.08 -10.10
CA GLN A 68 -7.58 -10.42 -10.14
C GLN A 68 -7.44 -11.06 -11.52
N LYS A 69 -7.74 -10.32 -12.59
CA LYS A 69 -7.61 -10.82 -13.97
C LYS A 69 -6.15 -11.07 -14.37
N TYR A 70 -5.23 -10.21 -13.94
CA TYR A 70 -3.81 -10.37 -14.20
C TYR A 70 -3.26 -11.63 -13.50
N ASN A 71 -3.62 -11.84 -12.24
CA ASN A 71 -3.24 -13.04 -11.49
C ASN A 71 -3.86 -14.32 -12.09
N ALA A 72 -5.11 -14.25 -12.56
CA ALA A 72 -5.79 -15.37 -13.23
C ALA A 72 -5.12 -15.76 -14.54
N ALA A 73 -4.43 -14.84 -15.20
CA ALA A 73 -3.62 -15.12 -16.40
C ALA A 73 -2.27 -15.81 -16.08
N GLY A 74 -2.01 -16.13 -14.81
CA GLY A 74 -0.80 -16.83 -14.37
C GLY A 74 0.38 -15.92 -13.99
N GLU A 75 0.22 -14.62 -14.09
CA GLU A 75 1.25 -13.64 -13.76
C GLU A 75 1.22 -13.32 -12.25
N ARG A 76 2.28 -13.70 -11.50
CA ARG A 76 2.29 -13.59 -10.03
C ARG A 76 3.49 -12.82 -9.46
N HIS A 77 4.32 -12.25 -10.33
CA HIS A 77 5.57 -11.60 -9.91
C HIS A 77 5.49 -10.07 -9.80
N THR A 78 4.32 -9.50 -10.07
CA THR A 78 4.09 -8.05 -10.03
C THR A 78 3.62 -7.62 -8.65
N SER A 79 4.25 -6.62 -8.09
CA SER A 79 3.78 -5.93 -6.88
C SER A 79 2.82 -4.81 -7.28
N PHE A 80 1.67 -4.77 -6.62
CA PHE A 80 0.59 -3.84 -6.92
C PHE A 80 0.56 -2.72 -5.89
N PHE A 81 0.70 -1.48 -6.35
CA PHE A 81 0.43 -0.25 -5.63
C PHE A 81 -0.88 0.33 -6.17
N VAL A 82 -1.59 1.03 -5.32
CA VAL A 82 -2.83 1.71 -5.69
C VAL A 82 -2.82 3.15 -5.21
N THR A 83 -3.48 4.03 -5.93
CA THR A 83 -3.63 5.44 -5.56
C THR A 83 -5.08 5.89 -5.72
N GLY A 84 -5.50 6.84 -4.89
CA GLY A 84 -6.82 7.43 -4.95
C GLY A 84 -6.87 8.77 -4.24
N ALA A 85 -7.95 9.52 -4.46
CA ALA A 85 -8.18 10.82 -3.82
C ALA A 85 -8.69 10.70 -2.38
N PHE A 86 -9.23 9.55 -2.01
CA PHE A 86 -9.77 9.25 -0.68
C PHE A 86 -9.61 7.77 -0.37
N GLN A 87 -9.75 7.42 0.90
CA GLN A 87 -9.76 6.04 1.38
C GLN A 87 -10.87 5.87 2.42
N SER A 88 -11.41 4.65 2.51
CA SER A 88 -12.23 4.19 3.62
C SER A 88 -11.58 2.95 4.24
N GLU A 89 -11.89 2.67 5.50
CA GLU A 89 -11.36 1.47 6.18
C GLU A 89 -11.73 0.19 5.43
N GLU A 90 -12.97 0.09 4.96
CA GLU A 90 -13.46 -1.06 4.20
C GLU A 90 -12.67 -1.26 2.89
N MET A 91 -12.45 -0.18 2.13
CA MET A 91 -11.68 -0.24 0.88
C MET A 91 -10.21 -0.61 1.13
N VAL A 92 -9.60 -0.06 2.17
CA VAL A 92 -8.23 -0.39 2.54
C VAL A 92 -8.14 -1.86 2.93
N GLN A 93 -9.08 -2.37 3.72
CA GLN A 93 -9.11 -3.78 4.11
C GLN A 93 -9.26 -4.71 2.91
N GLU A 94 -10.17 -4.41 1.99
CA GLU A 94 -10.36 -5.20 0.75
C GLU A 94 -9.08 -5.25 -0.09
N LEU A 95 -8.39 -4.11 -0.24
CA LEU A 95 -7.13 -4.04 -0.96
C LEU A 95 -6.01 -4.83 -0.26
N LEU A 96 -5.98 -4.81 1.09
CA LEU A 96 -5.07 -5.61 1.90
C LEU A 96 -5.27 -7.10 1.67
N ASP A 97 -6.51 -7.56 1.78
CA ASP A 97 -6.88 -8.97 1.64
C ASP A 97 -6.53 -9.48 0.23
N GLU A 98 -6.66 -8.63 -0.77
CA GLU A 98 -6.25 -8.91 -2.15
C GLU A 98 -4.72 -8.80 -2.37
N GLY A 99 -3.96 -8.37 -1.38
CA GLY A 99 -2.50 -8.34 -1.42
C GLY A 99 -1.91 -7.19 -2.26
N PHE A 100 -2.54 -6.02 -2.23
CA PHE A 100 -1.86 -4.79 -2.65
C PHE A 100 -0.77 -4.44 -1.66
N ALA A 101 0.37 -3.93 -2.15
CA ALA A 101 1.51 -3.62 -1.30
C ALA A 101 1.42 -2.21 -0.68
N TYR A 102 0.85 -1.23 -1.38
CA TYR A 102 0.74 0.15 -0.92
C TYR A 102 -0.49 0.86 -1.46
N TYR A 103 -1.06 1.75 -0.62
CA TYR A 103 -2.06 2.73 -1.01
C TYR A 103 -1.50 4.15 -0.85
N PHE A 104 -1.51 4.94 -1.93
CA PHE A 104 -1.08 6.34 -1.94
C PHE A 104 -2.30 7.26 -2.05
N VAL A 105 -2.54 8.05 -1.01
CA VAL A 105 -3.60 9.08 -1.05
C VAL A 105 -3.06 10.31 -1.78
N LYS A 106 -3.77 10.78 -2.79
CA LYS A 106 -3.43 11.98 -3.56
C LYS A 106 -3.70 13.25 -2.75
N PRO A 107 -2.83 14.28 -2.83
CA PRO A 107 -1.51 14.26 -3.48
C PRO A 107 -0.47 13.51 -2.65
N PHE A 108 0.47 12.83 -3.27
CA PHE A 108 1.56 12.12 -2.61
C PHE A 108 2.92 12.54 -3.19
N ASP A 109 3.99 12.33 -2.42
CA ASP A 109 5.36 12.64 -2.80
C ASP A 109 5.91 11.56 -3.75
N GLU A 110 6.37 11.99 -4.93
CA GLU A 110 6.93 11.12 -5.98
C GLU A 110 8.24 10.44 -5.55
N MET A 111 9.02 11.05 -4.66
CA MET A 111 10.24 10.45 -4.14
C MET A 111 9.93 9.31 -3.17
N VAL A 112 8.86 9.44 -2.38
CA VAL A 112 8.35 8.36 -1.52
C VAL A 112 7.92 7.19 -2.37
N LEU A 113 7.16 7.42 -3.44
CA LEU A 113 6.79 6.39 -4.40
C LEU A 113 8.03 5.70 -4.99
N ALA A 114 8.99 6.47 -5.52
CA ALA A 114 10.17 5.94 -6.15
C ALA A 114 11.02 5.08 -5.20
N ASN A 115 11.19 5.51 -3.96
CA ASN A 115 11.92 4.74 -2.95
C ASN A 115 11.21 3.41 -2.63
N ARG A 116 9.87 3.39 -2.53
CA ARG A 116 9.12 2.16 -2.31
C ARG A 116 9.18 1.20 -3.49
N VAL A 117 9.11 1.72 -4.71
CA VAL A 117 9.29 0.90 -5.93
C VAL A 117 10.64 0.18 -5.91
N LEU A 118 11.73 0.89 -5.59
CA LEU A 118 13.06 0.29 -5.51
C LEU A 118 13.16 -0.78 -4.43
N LYS A 119 12.61 -0.53 -3.25
CA LYS A 119 12.64 -1.50 -2.14
C LYS A 119 11.88 -2.78 -2.48
N VAL A 120 10.69 -2.64 -3.03
CA VAL A 120 9.86 -3.79 -3.42
C VAL A 120 10.50 -4.58 -4.57
N ALA A 121 11.03 -3.90 -5.58
CA ALA A 121 11.72 -4.55 -6.69
C ALA A 121 13.02 -5.27 -6.27
N ALA A 122 13.70 -4.76 -5.23
CA ALA A 122 14.87 -5.43 -4.64
C ALA A 122 14.50 -6.64 -3.75
N GLY A 123 13.23 -6.97 -3.58
CA GLY A 123 12.77 -8.05 -2.70
C GLY A 123 12.98 -7.79 -1.21
N GLN A 124 13.25 -6.54 -0.82
CA GLN A 124 13.58 -6.16 0.56
C GLN A 124 12.33 -5.92 1.43
N GLU A 125 11.15 -5.83 0.84
CA GLU A 125 9.89 -5.72 1.58
C GLU A 125 9.05 -6.99 1.41
N LYS A 126 8.93 -7.76 2.49
CA LYS A 126 7.81 -8.67 2.65
C LYS A 126 6.53 -7.83 2.69
N ARG A 127 5.52 -8.27 1.95
CA ARG A 127 4.18 -7.70 1.83
C ARG A 127 3.67 -7.12 3.15
N ILE A 128 3.80 -5.83 3.34
CA ILE A 128 3.15 -5.11 4.43
C ILE A 128 2.58 -3.84 3.80
N LEU A 129 1.27 -3.72 3.80
CA LEU A 129 0.62 -2.45 3.49
C LEU A 129 0.96 -1.47 4.62
N HIS A 130 1.86 -0.54 4.33
CA HIS A 130 1.96 0.65 5.15
C HIS A 130 0.96 1.68 4.59
N THR A 131 -0.24 1.69 5.12
CA THR A 131 -0.92 2.96 5.32
C THR A 131 -0.06 3.74 6.31
N SER A 132 -0.04 5.05 6.24
CA SER A 132 0.65 5.91 7.21
C SER A 132 0.09 5.85 8.65
N VAL A 133 -0.70 4.84 8.95
CA VAL A 133 -1.09 4.41 10.29
C VAL A 133 -0.10 3.32 10.67
N ASP A 134 0.60 3.47 11.77
CA ASP A 134 1.58 2.50 12.26
C ASP A 134 0.98 1.08 12.21
N SER A 135 1.69 0.14 11.59
CA SER A 135 1.25 -1.26 11.44
C SER A 135 0.91 -1.89 12.79
N ASP A 136 1.55 -1.41 13.84
CA ASP A 136 1.32 -1.84 15.21
C ASP A 136 -0.05 -1.38 15.73
N GLU A 137 -0.51 -0.17 15.36
CA GLU A 137 -1.86 0.31 15.70
C GLU A 137 -2.97 -0.55 15.09
N LEU A 138 -2.82 -0.94 13.82
CA LEU A 138 -3.79 -1.82 13.15
C LEU A 138 -3.80 -3.22 13.78
N THR A 139 -2.63 -3.78 14.02
CA THR A 139 -2.51 -5.11 14.65
C THR A 139 -3.11 -5.12 16.05
N VAL A 140 -2.82 -4.11 16.86
CA VAL A 140 -3.38 -3.97 18.22
C VAL A 140 -4.89 -3.77 18.17
N THR A 141 -5.39 -2.95 17.23
CA THR A 141 -6.82 -2.73 17.03
C THR A 141 -7.54 -4.04 16.65
N GLU A 142 -6.97 -4.82 15.75
CA GLU A 142 -7.52 -6.11 15.32
C GLU A 142 -7.55 -7.12 16.46
N ILE A 143 -6.47 -7.23 17.24
CA ILE A 143 -6.42 -8.10 18.43
C ILE A 143 -7.47 -7.68 19.46
N LEU A 144 -7.61 -6.37 19.72
CA LEU A 144 -8.61 -5.87 20.67
C LEU A 144 -10.04 -6.17 20.20
N HIS A 145 -10.32 -6.11 18.90
CA HIS A 145 -11.58 -6.53 18.31
C HIS A 145 -11.82 -8.03 18.47
N GLN A 146 -10.81 -8.87 18.19
CA GLN A 146 -10.91 -10.33 18.30
C GLN A 146 -11.18 -10.80 19.73
N ILE A 147 -10.61 -10.12 20.75
CA ILE A 147 -10.89 -10.42 22.16
C ILE A 147 -12.17 -9.75 22.68
N GLY A 148 -12.92 -9.06 21.80
CA GLY A 148 -14.23 -8.52 22.09
C GLY A 148 -14.25 -7.21 22.88
N VAL A 149 -13.18 -6.40 22.82
CA VAL A 149 -13.15 -5.07 23.45
C VAL A 149 -13.86 -4.05 22.53
N PRO A 150 -15.01 -3.45 22.95
CA PRO A 150 -15.74 -2.54 22.09
C PRO A 150 -15.00 -1.22 21.89
N ALA A 151 -14.87 -0.78 20.62
CA ALA A 151 -14.14 0.45 20.27
C ALA A 151 -14.77 1.77 20.81
N HIS A 152 -16.05 1.73 21.21
CA HIS A 152 -16.78 2.91 21.69
C HIS A 152 -16.63 3.19 23.19
N ILE A 153 -15.95 2.33 23.95
CA ILE A 153 -15.69 2.58 25.37
C ILE A 153 -14.46 3.46 25.55
N LYS A 154 -14.55 4.43 26.48
CA LYS A 154 -13.46 5.38 26.76
C LYS A 154 -12.11 4.73 27.10
N GLY A 155 -12.14 3.52 27.67
CA GLY A 155 -10.94 2.74 27.99
C GLY A 155 -10.23 2.11 26.80
N TYR A 156 -10.90 1.99 25.65
CA TYR A 156 -10.33 1.36 24.46
C TYR A 156 -9.07 2.08 23.97
N GLN A 157 -9.12 3.39 23.86
CA GLN A 157 -7.97 4.19 23.41
C GLN A 157 -6.79 4.07 24.37
N PHE A 158 -7.04 4.14 25.69
CA PHE A 158 -5.99 3.97 26.69
C PHE A 158 -5.37 2.58 26.65
N LEU A 159 -6.18 1.53 26.45
CA LEU A 159 -5.68 0.16 26.33
C LEU A 159 -4.83 0.00 25.06
N ARG A 160 -5.29 0.51 23.94
CA ARG A 160 -4.55 0.50 22.67
C ARG A 160 -3.22 1.22 22.81
N ASP A 161 -3.23 2.45 23.31
CA ASP A 161 -2.03 3.27 23.48
C ASP A 161 -1.03 2.64 24.47
N ALA A 162 -1.52 2.01 25.54
CA ALA A 162 -0.67 1.28 26.49
C ALA A 162 0.02 0.07 25.85
N ILE A 163 -0.68 -0.67 24.99
CA ILE A 163 -0.11 -1.82 24.27
C ILE A 163 0.95 -1.33 23.26
N LEU A 164 0.66 -0.29 22.51
CA LEU A 164 1.61 0.30 21.56
C LEU A 164 2.87 0.83 22.26
N LEU A 165 2.71 1.47 23.41
CA LEU A 165 3.82 1.97 24.21
C LEU A 165 4.72 0.82 24.71
N THR A 166 4.12 -0.28 25.18
CA THR A 166 4.86 -1.46 25.64
C THR A 166 5.54 -2.25 24.53
N MET A 167 4.99 -2.22 23.31
CA MET A 167 5.64 -2.81 22.13
C MET A 167 6.89 -2.05 21.70
N ASN A 168 6.83 -0.71 21.77
CA ASN A 168 7.96 0.16 21.39
C ASN A 168 9.05 0.23 22.48
N GLU A 169 8.68 0.11 23.73
CA GLU A 169 9.59 0.16 24.88
C GLU A 169 9.33 -0.97 25.89
N PRO A 170 9.91 -2.15 25.70
CA PRO A 170 9.67 -3.33 26.58
C PRO A 170 9.96 -3.11 28.06
N GLU A 171 10.74 -2.09 28.41
CA GLU A 171 11.03 -1.74 29.80
C GLU A 171 9.78 -1.28 30.57
N TYR A 172 8.75 -0.77 29.86
CA TYR A 172 7.48 -0.38 30.49
C TYR A 172 6.64 -1.56 30.97
N ILE A 173 6.85 -2.78 30.48
CA ILE A 173 6.13 -3.98 30.95
C ILE A 173 6.33 -4.18 32.46
N ASN A 174 7.52 -3.88 32.97
CA ASN A 174 7.85 -4.00 34.39
C ASN A 174 7.52 -2.74 35.21
N ALA A 175 7.20 -1.62 34.55
CA ALA A 175 6.95 -0.34 35.20
C ALA A 175 5.46 0.07 35.24
N VAL A 176 4.60 -0.62 34.46
CA VAL A 176 3.16 -0.32 34.35
C VAL A 176 2.47 -0.40 35.72
N THR A 177 2.85 -1.36 36.54
CA THR A 177 2.33 -1.48 37.93
C THR A 177 2.81 -0.40 38.90
N LYS A 178 3.92 0.28 38.62
CA LYS A 178 4.47 1.31 39.50
C LYS A 178 4.05 2.75 39.15
N ARG A 179 3.52 3.00 37.96
CA ARG A 179 3.12 4.35 37.49
C ARG A 179 1.62 4.56 37.37
N LEU A 180 0.80 3.48 37.47
CA LEU A 180 -0.66 3.55 37.45
C LEU A 180 -1.28 3.68 38.86
N TYR A 181 -0.46 3.66 39.92
CA TYR A 181 -0.87 3.90 41.29
C TYR A 181 -0.06 5.09 41.87
#